data_c185e4be6383ec5dc973b5b6b63739d6
#
_entry.id   c185e4be6383ec5dc973b5b6b63739d6
#
_cell.length_a   1.000
_cell.length_b   1.000
_cell.length_c   1.000
_cell.angle_alpha   90.00
_cell.angle_beta   90.00
_cell.angle_gamma   90.00
#
_symmetry.space_group_name_H-M   'P 1'
#
loop_
_entity.id
_entity.type
_entity.pdbx_description
1 polymer ?
#
loop_
_entity_poly.entity_id
_entity_poly.type
_entity_poly.pdbx_seq_one_letter_code
_entity_poly.pdbx_strand_id
1 'polypeptide(L)'
;FTNYLSKVNPEWKAKVGEGTAVNWPTGAGGKGNEGVAAFVQRLPNSIGYVEYAYVKQNKMTYTQMKNRDGVFVEPSDTAFKAAAAGADWNKTFNQVTTDQPGKDAWPLTNPTYILMYKAQDKAVNASNALKFFDWAFNNGDKMADDLDYVPLPATVKDLVRKQWADNLKDGAGKAIAFK
;
A
#
# COMPACT_ATOMS: atom_id res chain seq x y z
N PHE A 1 -3.05 -3.43 8.63
CA PHE A 1 -2.94 -4.68 9.39
C PHE A 1 -4.19 -4.96 10.23
N THR A 2 -4.62 -4.05 11.11
CA THR A 2 -5.82 -4.21 11.96
C THR A 2 -7.11 -4.39 11.16
N ASN A 3 -7.23 -3.76 9.98
CA ASN A 3 -8.31 -4.00 9.04
C ASN A 3 -8.33 -5.46 8.55
N TYR A 4 -7.15 -6.01 8.17
CA TYR A 4 -7.05 -7.42 7.80
C TYR A 4 -7.49 -8.34 8.95
N LEU A 5 -6.98 -8.10 10.17
CA LEU A 5 -7.38 -8.90 11.33
C LEU A 5 -8.88 -8.85 11.58
N SER A 6 -9.51 -7.68 11.40
CA SER A 6 -10.96 -7.52 11.54
C SER A 6 -11.75 -8.23 10.43
N LYS A 7 -11.19 -8.42 9.24
CA LYS A 7 -11.80 -9.18 8.15
C LYS A 7 -11.80 -10.68 8.41
N VAL A 8 -10.67 -11.20 8.93
CA VAL A 8 -10.45 -12.65 9.03
C VAL A 8 -10.75 -13.25 10.40
N ASN A 9 -10.94 -12.41 11.43
CA ASN A 9 -11.18 -12.85 12.80
C ASN A 9 -12.33 -12.07 13.44
N PRO A 10 -13.52 -12.69 13.62
CA PRO A 10 -14.68 -12.03 14.24
C PRO A 10 -14.44 -11.61 15.69
N GLU A 11 -13.65 -12.37 16.45
CA GLU A 11 -13.32 -12.02 17.84
C GLU A 11 -12.44 -10.77 17.91
N TRP A 12 -11.41 -10.67 17.04
CA TRP A 12 -10.61 -9.45 16.91
C TRP A 12 -11.50 -8.26 16.56
N LYS A 13 -12.36 -8.42 15.55
CA LYS A 13 -13.29 -7.36 15.13
C LYS A 13 -14.16 -6.85 16.25
N ALA A 14 -14.66 -7.75 17.10
CA ALA A 14 -15.55 -7.38 18.20
C ALA A 14 -14.83 -6.75 19.39
N LYS A 15 -13.61 -7.22 19.72
CA LYS A 15 -12.88 -6.81 20.94
C LYS A 15 -11.88 -5.68 20.73
N VAL A 16 -11.23 -5.63 19.57
CA VAL A 16 -10.14 -4.69 19.26
C VAL A 16 -10.52 -3.76 18.13
N GLY A 17 -11.08 -4.29 17.04
CA GLY A 17 -11.48 -3.54 15.87
C GLY A 17 -10.31 -3.16 14.95
N GLU A 18 -10.52 -2.10 14.16
CA GLU A 18 -9.54 -1.58 13.21
C GLU A 18 -9.30 -0.09 13.42
N GLY A 19 -8.08 0.36 13.14
CA GLY A 19 -7.70 1.76 13.23
C GLY A 19 -6.19 1.93 13.14
N THR A 20 -5.76 3.18 13.06
CA THR A 20 -4.34 3.55 13.11
C THR A 20 -3.76 3.40 14.52
N ALA A 21 -4.62 3.48 15.54
CA ALA A 21 -4.30 3.20 16.93
C ALA A 21 -5.39 2.31 17.51
N VAL A 22 -5.01 1.17 18.08
CA VAL A 22 -5.91 0.22 18.73
C VAL A 22 -5.34 -0.19 20.09
N ASN A 23 -6.21 -0.64 20.99
CA ASN A 23 -5.78 -1.20 22.27
C ASN A 23 -5.31 -2.65 22.06
N TRP A 24 -4.00 -2.84 21.89
CA TRP A 24 -3.42 -4.17 21.70
C TRP A 24 -3.60 -5.00 22.97
N PRO A 25 -4.13 -6.22 22.87
CA PRO A 25 -4.36 -7.06 24.04
C PRO A 25 -3.05 -7.60 24.64
N THR A 26 -1.95 -7.66 23.86
CA THR A 26 -0.66 -8.16 24.26
C THR A 26 0.43 -7.66 23.32
N GLY A 27 1.68 -7.91 23.67
CA GLY A 27 2.85 -7.57 22.85
C GLY A 27 3.53 -6.27 23.27
N ALA A 28 4.57 -5.90 22.54
CA ALA A 28 5.33 -4.67 22.73
C ALA A 28 5.31 -3.83 21.43
N GLY A 29 5.12 -2.53 21.56
CA GLY A 29 5.14 -1.61 20.44
C GLY A 29 6.57 -1.23 20.05
N GLY A 30 6.89 -1.34 18.75
CA GLY A 30 8.10 -0.77 18.14
C GLY A 30 7.77 0.52 17.42
N LYS A 31 8.68 1.51 17.47
CA LYS A 31 8.50 2.74 16.72
C LYS A 31 8.87 2.53 15.25
N GLY A 32 7.85 2.56 14.38
CA GLY A 32 8.03 2.35 12.94
C GLY A 32 8.47 0.92 12.59
N ASN A 33 8.76 0.70 11.32
CA ASN A 33 9.24 -0.59 10.82
C ASN A 33 10.57 -0.99 11.47
N GLU A 34 11.49 -0.04 11.63
CA GLU A 34 12.80 -0.26 12.25
C GLU A 34 12.69 -0.78 13.69
N GLY A 35 11.81 -0.15 14.49
CA GLY A 35 11.61 -0.54 15.89
C GLY A 35 11.01 -1.93 16.00
N VAL A 36 10.03 -2.28 15.18
CA VAL A 36 9.44 -3.63 15.17
C VAL A 36 10.45 -4.67 14.69
N ALA A 37 11.16 -4.41 13.59
CA ALA A 37 12.20 -5.30 13.08
C ALA A 37 13.28 -5.57 14.12
N ALA A 38 13.74 -4.53 14.82
CA ALA A 38 14.73 -4.67 15.89
C ALA A 38 14.22 -5.52 17.07
N PHE A 39 12.95 -5.39 17.46
CA PHE A 39 12.35 -6.23 18.48
C PHE A 39 12.31 -7.70 18.06
N VAL A 40 11.82 -7.98 16.84
CA VAL A 40 11.73 -9.38 16.35
C VAL A 40 13.11 -10.02 16.26
N GLN A 41 14.14 -9.28 15.86
CA GLN A 41 15.51 -9.80 15.81
C GLN A 41 16.11 -10.12 17.19
N ARG A 42 15.71 -9.38 18.23
CA ARG A 42 16.27 -9.52 19.60
C ARG A 42 15.48 -10.48 20.47
N LEU A 43 14.20 -10.66 20.20
CA LEU A 43 13.30 -11.47 21.04
C LEU A 43 13.07 -12.83 20.39
N PRO A 44 13.65 -13.92 20.92
CA PRO A 44 13.37 -15.27 20.43
C PRO A 44 11.88 -15.60 20.50
N ASN A 45 11.38 -16.36 19.51
CA ASN A 45 9.99 -16.79 19.43
C ASN A 45 8.97 -15.63 19.33
N SER A 46 9.40 -14.47 18.85
CA SER A 46 8.53 -13.34 18.58
C SER A 46 8.06 -13.31 17.12
N ILE A 47 6.92 -12.67 16.88
CA ILE A 47 6.39 -12.36 15.56
C ILE A 47 6.04 -10.88 15.51
N GLY A 48 6.28 -10.24 14.38
CA GLY A 48 5.91 -8.84 14.14
C GLY A 48 5.43 -8.63 12.73
N TYR A 49 4.93 -7.41 12.43
CA TYR A 49 4.60 -6.99 11.07
C TYR A 49 5.35 -5.70 10.72
N VAL A 50 5.93 -5.70 9.55
CA VAL A 50 6.71 -4.61 8.97
C VAL A 50 6.52 -4.61 7.44
N GLU A 51 6.92 -3.54 6.77
CA GLU A 51 7.02 -3.55 5.32
C GLU A 51 8.04 -4.60 4.84
N TYR A 52 7.75 -5.25 3.72
CA TYR A 52 8.56 -6.35 3.21
C TYR A 52 10.00 -5.95 2.89
N ALA A 53 10.23 -4.70 2.47
CA ALA A 53 11.57 -4.16 2.25
C ALA A 53 12.48 -4.32 3.49
N TYR A 54 11.93 -4.08 4.70
CA TYR A 54 12.69 -4.27 5.96
C TYR A 54 13.04 -5.74 6.22
N VAL A 55 12.15 -6.65 5.86
CA VAL A 55 12.41 -8.10 5.96
C VAL A 55 13.60 -8.48 5.10
N LYS A 56 13.63 -8.05 3.84
CA LYS A 56 14.70 -8.36 2.88
C LYS A 56 16.02 -7.69 3.28
N GLN A 57 16.02 -6.40 3.55
CA GLN A 57 17.21 -5.63 3.91
C GLN A 57 17.89 -6.15 5.19
N ASN A 58 17.09 -6.60 6.16
CA ASN A 58 17.59 -7.13 7.42
C ASN A 58 17.73 -8.66 7.43
N LYS A 59 17.50 -9.33 6.30
CA LYS A 59 17.59 -10.79 6.12
C LYS A 59 16.77 -11.55 7.18
N MET A 60 15.58 -11.05 7.49
CA MET A 60 14.68 -11.65 8.46
C MET A 60 13.90 -12.81 7.83
N THR A 61 13.52 -13.77 8.65
CA THR A 61 12.56 -14.79 8.25
C THR A 61 11.14 -14.21 8.18
N TYR A 62 10.34 -14.75 7.28
CA TYR A 62 8.93 -14.36 7.12
C TYR A 62 8.04 -15.60 7.08
N THR A 63 6.76 -15.41 7.33
CA THR A 63 5.76 -16.47 7.31
C THR A 63 4.99 -16.49 6.00
N GLN A 64 4.55 -17.68 5.61
CA GLN A 64 3.47 -17.78 4.62
C GLN A 64 2.15 -17.39 5.28
N MET A 65 1.24 -16.82 4.52
CA MET A 65 -0.10 -16.48 4.98
C MET A 65 -1.16 -17.16 4.13
N LYS A 66 -2.17 -17.71 4.80
CA LYS A 66 -3.35 -18.25 4.13
C LYS A 66 -4.19 -17.09 3.60
N ASN A 67 -4.34 -17.03 2.28
CA ASN A 67 -5.13 -15.99 1.65
C ASN A 67 -6.63 -16.32 1.64
N ARG A 68 -7.44 -15.42 1.08
CA ARG A 68 -8.89 -15.54 1.01
C ARG A 68 -9.36 -16.81 0.27
N ASP A 69 -8.61 -17.25 -0.73
CA ASP A 69 -8.91 -18.45 -1.53
C ASP A 69 -8.42 -19.75 -0.85
N GLY A 70 -7.85 -19.64 0.35
CA GLY A 70 -7.42 -20.77 1.16
C GLY A 70 -6.02 -21.30 0.86
N VAL A 71 -5.26 -20.61 0.01
CA VAL A 71 -3.89 -20.96 -0.38
C VAL A 71 -2.88 -20.28 0.53
N PHE A 72 -1.84 -21.01 0.94
CA PHE A 72 -0.69 -20.42 1.63
C PHE A 72 0.24 -19.79 0.61
N VAL A 73 0.46 -18.49 0.72
CA VAL A 73 1.29 -17.69 -0.19
C VAL A 73 2.45 -17.05 0.55
N GLU A 74 3.54 -16.80 -0.16
CA GLU A 74 4.69 -16.04 0.33
C GLU A 74 4.59 -14.57 -0.10
N PRO A 75 5.18 -13.64 0.66
CA PRO A 75 5.32 -12.25 0.24
C PRO A 75 6.28 -12.19 -0.96
N SER A 76 5.78 -11.76 -2.09
CA SER A 76 6.56 -11.62 -3.32
C SER A 76 5.92 -10.54 -4.21
N ASP A 77 6.72 -10.01 -5.12
CA ASP A 77 6.24 -9.04 -6.13
C ASP A 77 5.01 -9.56 -6.89
N THR A 78 5.06 -10.82 -7.32
CA THR A 78 3.92 -11.47 -8.01
C THR A 78 2.68 -11.52 -7.14
N ALA A 79 2.83 -11.88 -5.85
CA ALA A 79 1.70 -12.00 -4.92
C ALA A 79 1.11 -10.62 -4.56
N PHE A 80 1.95 -9.58 -4.50
CA PHE A 80 1.49 -8.20 -4.29
C PHE A 80 0.75 -7.66 -5.52
N LYS A 81 1.26 -7.91 -6.73
CA LYS A 81 0.57 -7.56 -8.00
C LYS A 81 -0.77 -8.27 -8.13
N ALA A 82 -0.86 -9.54 -7.75
CA ALA A 82 -2.09 -10.30 -7.74
C ALA A 82 -3.14 -9.68 -6.79
N ALA A 83 -2.72 -9.25 -5.60
CA ALA A 83 -3.60 -8.55 -4.67
C ALA A 83 -4.07 -7.19 -5.21
N ALA A 84 -3.18 -6.41 -5.82
CA ALA A 84 -3.52 -5.12 -6.43
C ALA A 84 -4.51 -5.27 -7.60
N ALA A 85 -4.38 -6.32 -8.40
CA ALA A 85 -5.28 -6.61 -9.50
C ALA A 85 -6.70 -6.97 -9.05
N GLY A 86 -6.89 -7.45 -7.82
CA GLY A 86 -8.20 -7.76 -7.24
C GLY A 86 -9.02 -6.53 -6.83
N ALA A 87 -8.42 -5.33 -6.82
CA ALA A 87 -9.09 -4.10 -6.39
C ALA A 87 -9.83 -3.41 -7.56
N ASP A 88 -11.01 -2.85 -7.28
CA ASP A 88 -11.81 -2.11 -8.27
C ASP A 88 -11.39 -0.63 -8.34
N TRP A 89 -10.30 -0.35 -9.03
CA TRP A 89 -9.74 0.99 -9.21
C TRP A 89 -10.66 1.95 -10.00
N ASN A 90 -11.65 1.42 -10.75
CA ASN A 90 -12.61 2.26 -11.46
C ASN A 90 -13.63 2.88 -10.51
N LYS A 91 -13.92 2.22 -9.40
CA LYS A 91 -14.89 2.69 -8.43
C LYS A 91 -14.32 3.80 -7.55
N THR A 92 -13.12 3.62 -7.05
CA THR A 92 -12.43 4.61 -6.20
C THR A 92 -10.94 4.30 -6.09
N PHE A 93 -10.12 5.35 -5.89
CA PHE A 93 -8.71 5.18 -5.56
C PHE A 93 -8.46 4.96 -4.07
N ASN A 94 -9.43 5.25 -3.20
CA ASN A 94 -9.34 4.90 -1.78
C ASN A 94 -9.66 3.42 -1.59
N GLN A 95 -8.71 2.56 -2.01
CA GLN A 95 -8.82 1.11 -1.92
C GLN A 95 -8.11 0.59 -0.68
N VAL A 96 -8.77 -0.33 0.01
CA VAL A 96 -8.16 -1.16 1.04
C VAL A 96 -7.89 -2.52 0.42
N THR A 97 -6.65 -2.79 0.07
CA THR A 97 -6.25 -3.98 -0.69
C THR A 97 -5.92 -5.20 0.18
N THR A 98 -6.33 -5.19 1.45
CA THR A 98 -6.23 -6.37 2.32
C THR A 98 -7.27 -7.42 1.94
N ASP A 99 -6.89 -8.70 2.03
CA ASP A 99 -7.76 -9.86 1.82
C ASP A 99 -8.47 -9.87 0.46
N GLN A 100 -7.72 -9.55 -0.60
CA GLN A 100 -8.23 -9.58 -1.97
C GLN A 100 -8.40 -11.02 -2.47
N PRO A 101 -9.37 -11.27 -3.37
CA PRO A 101 -9.54 -12.58 -4.00
C PRO A 101 -8.36 -12.87 -4.94
N GLY A 102 -8.08 -14.14 -5.16
CA GLY A 102 -7.06 -14.65 -6.06
C GLY A 102 -6.11 -15.61 -5.35
N LYS A 103 -5.92 -16.79 -5.94
CA LYS A 103 -5.12 -17.88 -5.37
C LYS A 103 -3.67 -17.47 -5.05
N ASP A 104 -3.14 -16.49 -5.76
CA ASP A 104 -1.76 -16.02 -5.61
C ASP A 104 -1.69 -14.67 -4.85
N ALA A 105 -2.84 -14.10 -4.42
CA ALA A 105 -2.89 -12.80 -3.80
C ALA A 105 -2.34 -12.81 -2.36
N TRP A 106 -1.35 -11.95 -2.07
CA TRP A 106 -0.88 -11.71 -0.71
C TRP A 106 -1.93 -10.93 0.08
N PRO A 107 -2.34 -11.39 1.28
CA PRO A 107 -3.50 -10.82 1.98
C PRO A 107 -3.24 -9.47 2.66
N LEU A 108 -1.98 -9.06 2.78
CA LEU A 108 -1.58 -7.83 3.48
C LEU A 108 -0.87 -6.87 2.53
N THR A 109 -1.65 -6.21 1.67
CA THR A 109 -1.14 -5.14 0.81
C THR A 109 -1.83 -3.82 1.09
N ASN A 110 -1.14 -2.73 0.84
CA ASN A 110 -1.71 -1.39 0.90
C ASN A 110 -1.02 -0.46 -0.12
N PRO A 111 -1.77 0.29 -0.90
CA PRO A 111 -1.20 1.29 -1.80
C PRO A 111 -0.63 2.47 -1.03
N THR A 112 0.43 3.07 -1.56
CA THR A 112 0.92 4.37 -1.11
C THR A 112 0.18 5.48 -1.86
N TYR A 113 -0.34 6.46 -1.12
CA TYR A 113 -1.12 7.55 -1.67
C TYR A 113 -0.37 8.87 -1.58
N ILE A 114 -0.40 9.63 -2.67
CA ILE A 114 -0.01 11.04 -2.68
C ILE A 114 -1.30 11.88 -2.65
N LEU A 115 -1.45 12.69 -1.61
CA LEU A 115 -2.61 13.54 -1.44
C LEU A 115 -2.36 14.91 -2.09
N MET A 116 -3.31 15.33 -2.92
CA MET A 116 -3.29 16.65 -3.56
C MET A 116 -4.64 17.34 -3.38
N TYR A 117 -4.64 18.64 -3.15
CA TYR A 117 -5.87 19.43 -3.17
C TYR A 117 -6.44 19.46 -4.59
N LYS A 118 -7.77 19.37 -4.72
CA LYS A 118 -8.43 19.48 -6.04
C LYS A 118 -8.29 20.88 -6.63
N ALA A 119 -8.43 21.92 -5.79
CA ALA A 119 -8.15 23.30 -6.15
C ALA A 119 -6.73 23.66 -5.71
N GLN A 120 -5.90 24.11 -6.64
CA GLN A 120 -4.48 24.36 -6.45
C GLN A 120 -4.19 25.86 -6.47
N ASP A 121 -3.80 26.43 -5.34
CA ASP A 121 -3.43 27.85 -5.24
C ASP A 121 -2.15 28.18 -6.02
N LYS A 122 -1.24 27.18 -6.15
CA LYS A 122 0.03 27.30 -6.85
C LYS A 122 0.09 26.35 -8.04
N ALA A 123 -0.60 26.72 -9.13
CA ALA A 123 -0.74 25.90 -10.33
C ALA A 123 0.59 25.41 -10.91
N VAL A 124 1.63 26.24 -10.90
CA VAL A 124 2.97 25.87 -11.40
C VAL A 124 3.60 24.76 -10.55
N ASN A 125 3.49 24.84 -9.23
CA ASN A 125 4.03 23.81 -8.32
C ASN A 125 3.26 22.51 -8.52
N ALA A 126 1.94 22.56 -8.62
CA ALA A 126 1.11 21.40 -8.91
C ALA A 126 1.47 20.74 -10.26
N SER A 127 1.64 21.56 -11.31
CA SER A 127 2.10 21.07 -12.62
C SER A 127 3.44 20.35 -12.53
N ASN A 128 4.43 20.94 -11.84
CA ASN A 128 5.74 20.32 -11.68
C ASN A 128 5.68 19.01 -10.88
N ALA A 129 4.85 18.95 -9.83
CA ALA A 129 4.63 17.71 -9.06
C ALA A 129 4.01 16.62 -9.94
N LEU A 130 2.99 16.95 -10.74
CA LEU A 130 2.36 15.99 -11.64
C LEU A 130 3.30 15.52 -12.75
N LYS A 131 4.14 16.40 -13.31
CA LYS A 131 5.19 16.02 -14.27
C LYS A 131 6.20 15.03 -13.65
N PHE A 132 6.58 15.27 -12.41
CA PHE A 132 7.45 14.34 -11.68
C PHE A 132 6.79 12.97 -11.50
N PHE A 133 5.53 12.92 -11.06
CA PHE A 133 4.83 11.63 -10.91
C PHE A 133 4.53 10.96 -12.24
N ASP A 134 4.25 11.71 -13.31
CA ASP A 134 4.12 11.15 -14.64
C ASP A 134 5.42 10.54 -15.15
N TRP A 135 6.54 11.24 -14.93
CA TRP A 135 7.87 10.71 -15.21
C TRP A 135 8.13 9.42 -14.41
N ALA A 136 7.79 9.41 -13.11
CA ALA A 136 7.96 8.23 -12.27
C ALA A 136 7.09 7.05 -12.75
N PHE A 137 5.88 7.29 -13.22
CA PHE A 137 5.04 6.25 -13.82
C PHE A 137 5.59 5.69 -15.13
N ASN A 138 6.36 6.46 -15.88
CA ASN A 138 6.94 6.03 -17.15
C ASN A 138 8.32 5.37 -16.97
N ASN A 139 9.09 5.76 -15.95
CA ASN A 139 10.50 5.41 -15.82
C ASN A 139 10.87 4.76 -14.47
N GLY A 140 9.98 4.82 -13.47
CA GLY A 140 10.30 4.47 -12.10
C GLY A 140 10.05 3.01 -11.72
N ASP A 141 9.49 2.17 -12.60
CA ASP A 141 9.09 0.80 -12.25
C ASP A 141 10.28 -0.02 -11.73
N LYS A 142 11.40 0.01 -12.46
CA LYS A 142 12.61 -0.70 -12.01
C LYS A 142 13.14 -0.15 -10.67
N MET A 143 13.04 1.15 -10.43
CA MET A 143 13.49 1.76 -9.18
C MET A 143 12.60 1.33 -8.01
N ALA A 144 11.30 1.20 -8.24
CA ALA A 144 10.37 0.67 -7.26
C ALA A 144 10.65 -0.80 -6.94
N ASP A 145 10.83 -1.63 -7.97
CA ASP A 145 11.17 -3.06 -7.81
C ASP A 145 12.50 -3.24 -7.05
N ASP A 146 13.52 -2.42 -7.34
CA ASP A 146 14.84 -2.46 -6.67
C ASP A 146 14.72 -2.10 -5.16
N LEU A 147 13.68 -1.37 -4.78
CA LEU A 147 13.36 -0.99 -3.40
C LEU A 147 12.29 -1.91 -2.74
N ASP A 148 11.93 -3.01 -3.40
CA ASP A 148 10.90 -3.95 -2.94
C ASP A 148 9.47 -3.36 -2.86
N TYR A 149 9.22 -2.30 -3.66
CA TYR A 149 7.87 -1.79 -3.91
C TYR A 149 7.34 -2.29 -5.24
N VAL A 150 6.03 -2.38 -5.34
CA VAL A 150 5.36 -2.90 -6.54
C VAL A 150 4.80 -1.75 -7.38
N PRO A 151 5.27 -1.59 -8.64
CA PRO A 151 4.70 -0.60 -9.55
C PRO A 151 3.22 -0.86 -9.81
N LEU A 152 2.45 0.22 -9.96
CA LEU A 152 1.05 0.12 -10.37
C LEU A 152 0.95 -0.45 -11.79
N PRO A 153 -0.07 -1.28 -12.07
CA PRO A 153 -0.37 -1.70 -13.44
C PRO A 153 -0.61 -0.51 -14.37
N ALA A 154 -0.25 -0.64 -15.65
CA ALA A 154 -0.39 0.45 -16.64
C ALA A 154 -1.82 1.01 -16.68
N THR A 155 -2.82 0.14 -16.64
CA THR A 155 -4.25 0.53 -16.62
C THR A 155 -4.59 1.42 -15.43
N VAL A 156 -4.00 1.15 -14.25
CA VAL A 156 -4.22 1.98 -13.05
C VAL A 156 -3.49 3.32 -13.18
N LYS A 157 -2.26 3.34 -13.72
CA LYS A 157 -1.54 4.59 -14.00
C LYS A 157 -2.34 5.51 -14.94
N ASP A 158 -2.98 4.95 -15.96
CA ASP A 158 -3.82 5.71 -16.89
C ASP A 158 -5.09 6.25 -16.23
N LEU A 159 -5.73 5.47 -15.35
CA LEU A 159 -6.85 5.95 -14.53
C LEU A 159 -6.43 7.11 -13.62
N VAL A 160 -5.26 7.04 -13.01
CA VAL A 160 -4.71 8.12 -12.19
C VAL A 160 -4.49 9.38 -13.02
N ARG A 161 -3.87 9.28 -14.21
CA ARG A 161 -3.69 10.41 -15.13
C ARG A 161 -5.01 11.05 -15.52
N LYS A 162 -6.02 10.23 -15.78
CA LYS A 162 -7.37 10.72 -16.07
C LYS A 162 -7.95 11.50 -14.89
N GLN A 163 -7.78 11.01 -13.66
CA GLN A 163 -8.22 11.71 -12.46
C GLN A 163 -7.50 13.04 -12.25
N TRP A 164 -6.22 13.15 -12.58
CA TRP A 164 -5.51 14.42 -12.54
C TRP A 164 -6.13 15.42 -13.51
N ALA A 165 -6.34 15.02 -14.76
CA ALA A 165 -6.92 15.88 -15.78
C ALA A 165 -8.35 16.36 -15.42
N ASP A 166 -9.17 15.45 -14.88
CA ASP A 166 -10.56 15.72 -14.58
C ASP A 166 -10.75 16.57 -13.31
N ASN A 167 -9.93 16.33 -12.27
CA ASN A 167 -10.20 16.84 -10.92
C ASN A 167 -9.21 17.89 -10.41
N LEU A 168 -7.99 17.97 -10.92
CA LEU A 168 -7.02 18.96 -10.43
C LEU A 168 -7.12 20.25 -11.24
N LYS A 169 -7.53 21.33 -10.58
CA LYS A 169 -7.80 22.62 -11.20
C LYS A 169 -6.97 23.71 -10.51
N ASP A 170 -6.64 24.77 -11.25
CA ASP A 170 -6.11 26.00 -10.69
C ASP A 170 -7.22 26.85 -10.03
N GLY A 171 -6.85 27.99 -9.44
CA GLY A 171 -7.78 28.91 -8.80
C GLY A 171 -8.84 29.51 -9.73
N ALA A 172 -8.64 29.43 -11.06
CA ALA A 172 -9.60 29.83 -12.08
C ALA A 172 -10.46 28.67 -12.62
N GLY A 173 -10.29 27.46 -12.07
CA GLY A 173 -11.03 26.26 -12.49
C GLY A 173 -10.46 25.58 -13.74
N LYS A 174 -9.31 26.01 -14.26
CA LYS A 174 -8.64 25.42 -15.41
C LYS A 174 -7.86 24.17 -14.98
N ALA A 175 -7.88 23.11 -15.81
CA ALA A 175 -7.12 21.90 -15.56
C ALA A 175 -5.60 22.17 -15.44
N ILE A 176 -4.94 21.55 -14.49
CA ILE A 176 -3.49 21.61 -14.33
C ILE A 176 -2.82 20.79 -15.43
N ALA A 177 -1.97 21.43 -16.23
CA ALA A 177 -1.19 20.74 -17.26
C ALA A 177 -0.01 19.98 -16.63
N PHE A 178 0.23 18.75 -17.11
CA PHE A 178 1.34 17.90 -16.63
C PHE A 178 2.10 17.18 -17.75
N LYS A 179 1.80 17.52 -18.99
CA LYS A 179 2.54 17.08 -20.19
C LYS A 179 3.43 18.19 -20.70
#